data_904587c8df465216d123a8c22200acac
#
_entry.id   904587c8df465216d123a8c22200acac
#
_cell.length_a   1.000
_cell.length_b   1.000
_cell.length_c   1.000
_cell.angle_alpha   90.00
_cell.angle_beta   90.00
_cell.angle_gamma   90.00
#
_symmetry.space_group_name_H-M   'P 1'
#
loop_
_entity.id
_entity.type
_entity.pdbx_description
1 polymer ?
#
loop_
_entity_poly.entity_id
_entity_poly.type
_entity_poly.pdbx_seq_one_letter_code
_entity_poly.pdbx_strand_id
1 'polypeptide(L)'
;METMTVTNEKTLQQGLNDVVINKVRRMIDGKSVGVQATMERLISEGKIAQDYIAPIGVNLRQKDHSPVITFNGGERLMMNMPDGQFSLHDNAIGQLADRMGVPQRYLRQLAQGAEWAKNLAAEILNEHSGWTERSRVLVRTVGEQVRGVLSDSYRRLNSVEILTAFVQEASRQGAVISDAYMNDTKVWAETILPQPIVIPTAKNGDVIIFAGARFSTSDYGDGAVDMRAFLLNGACLNGMVRESVMKQVHLGSKLPDNLK
;
A
#
# COMPACT_ATOMS: atom_id res chain seq x y z
N MET A 1 -14.27 15.39 56.29
CA MET A 1 -14.13 16.30 55.13
C MET A 1 -13.29 15.73 54.01
N GLU A 2 -12.25 14.93 54.27
CA GLU A 2 -11.38 14.31 53.24
C GLU A 2 -12.07 13.27 52.33
N THR A 3 -13.03 12.50 52.84
CA THR A 3 -13.72 11.45 52.07
C THR A 3 -14.63 12.00 50.95
N MET A 4 -15.26 13.17 51.17
CA MET A 4 -16.11 13.80 50.14
C MET A 4 -15.31 14.40 48.98
N THR A 5 -14.13 14.97 49.26
CA THR A 5 -13.25 15.56 48.24
C THR A 5 -12.67 14.50 47.30
N VAL A 6 -12.22 13.37 47.84
CA VAL A 6 -11.67 12.24 47.08
C VAL A 6 -12.72 11.59 46.17
N THR A 7 -13.97 11.50 46.63
CA THR A 7 -15.08 10.95 45.83
C THR A 7 -15.42 11.85 44.64
N ASN A 8 -15.43 13.18 44.85
CA ASN A 8 -15.69 14.16 43.79
C ASN A 8 -14.58 14.17 42.73
N GLU A 9 -13.30 14.07 43.10
CA GLU A 9 -12.19 14.03 42.18
C GLU A 9 -12.20 12.73 41.32
N LYS A 10 -12.49 11.61 41.93
CA LYS A 10 -12.63 10.33 41.20
C LYS A 10 -13.78 10.37 40.20
N THR A 11 -14.91 10.96 40.57
CA THR A 11 -16.07 11.09 39.65
C THR A 11 -15.78 12.05 38.50
N LEU A 12 -15.07 13.15 38.76
CA LEU A 12 -14.64 14.08 37.71
C LEU A 12 -13.65 13.45 36.77
N GLN A 13 -12.66 12.71 37.28
CA GLN A 13 -11.67 11.99 36.45
C GLN A 13 -12.34 10.93 35.57
N GLN A 14 -13.30 10.18 36.10
CA GLN A 14 -14.06 9.20 35.33
C GLN A 14 -14.87 9.88 34.22
N GLY A 15 -15.47 11.02 34.47
CA GLY A 15 -16.18 11.81 33.46
C GLY A 15 -15.23 12.31 32.33
N LEU A 16 -14.01 12.72 32.67
CA LEU A 16 -13.00 13.11 31.69
C LEU A 16 -12.55 11.91 30.82
N ASN A 17 -12.35 10.75 31.44
CA ASN A 17 -12.01 9.51 30.74
C ASN A 17 -13.11 9.13 29.74
N ASP A 18 -14.38 9.21 30.13
CA ASP A 18 -15.52 8.92 29.26
C ASP A 18 -15.60 9.87 28.06
N VAL A 19 -15.28 11.15 28.23
CA VAL A 19 -15.21 12.13 27.12
C VAL A 19 -14.15 11.71 26.10
N VAL A 20 -12.98 11.32 26.57
CA VAL A 20 -11.87 10.87 25.69
C VAL A 20 -12.24 9.59 24.96
N ILE A 21 -12.81 8.61 25.64
CA ILE A 21 -13.25 7.33 25.06
C ILE A 21 -14.32 7.58 23.98
N ASN A 22 -15.31 8.42 24.26
CA ASN A 22 -16.36 8.75 23.30
C ASN A 22 -15.82 9.54 22.09
N LYS A 23 -14.79 10.37 22.26
CA LYS A 23 -14.11 11.05 21.16
C LYS A 23 -13.46 10.04 20.20
N VAL A 24 -12.76 9.02 20.73
CA VAL A 24 -12.15 7.95 19.91
C VAL A 24 -13.21 7.13 19.19
N ARG A 25 -14.31 6.75 19.87
CA ARG A 25 -15.44 6.04 19.23
C ARG A 25 -16.02 6.82 18.06
N ARG A 26 -16.32 8.10 18.25
CA ARG A 26 -16.83 8.96 17.15
C ARG A 26 -15.86 9.09 16.00
N MET A 27 -14.56 9.10 16.27
CA MET A 27 -13.54 9.11 15.21
C MET A 27 -13.60 7.83 14.39
N ILE A 28 -13.74 6.67 15.02
CA ILE A 28 -13.87 5.35 14.35
C ILE A 28 -15.15 5.32 13.50
N ASP A 29 -16.28 5.67 14.08
CA ASP A 29 -17.57 5.70 13.41
C ASP A 29 -17.58 6.63 12.19
N GLY A 30 -16.93 7.78 12.30
CA GLY A 30 -16.83 8.76 11.21
C GLY A 30 -16.01 8.30 10.02
N LYS A 31 -15.17 7.27 10.17
CA LYS A 31 -14.34 6.71 9.08
C LYS A 31 -14.94 5.46 8.42
N SER A 32 -16.03 4.93 8.93
CA SER A 32 -16.64 3.67 8.46
C SER A 32 -16.99 3.67 6.97
N VAL A 33 -17.49 4.77 6.42
CA VAL A 33 -17.82 4.92 4.99
C VAL A 33 -16.56 4.85 4.12
N GLY A 34 -15.47 5.48 4.54
CA GLY A 34 -14.19 5.44 3.83
C GLY A 34 -13.57 4.04 3.83
N VAL A 35 -13.71 3.31 4.94
CA VAL A 35 -13.29 1.91 5.06
C VAL A 35 -14.05 1.03 4.06
N GLN A 36 -15.37 1.16 4.02
CA GLN A 36 -16.19 0.37 3.09
C GLN A 36 -15.83 0.67 1.63
N ALA A 37 -15.73 1.95 1.25
CA ALA A 37 -15.37 2.36 -0.10
C ALA A 37 -13.99 1.83 -0.52
N THR A 38 -13.01 1.82 0.40
CA THR A 38 -11.68 1.25 0.17
C THR A 38 -11.76 -0.26 -0.09
N MET A 39 -12.52 -1.00 0.69
CA MET A 39 -12.69 -2.44 0.51
C MET A 39 -13.39 -2.77 -0.82
N GLU A 40 -14.46 -2.05 -1.15
CA GLU A 40 -15.19 -2.22 -2.42
C GLU A 40 -14.27 -1.93 -3.62
N ARG A 41 -13.49 -0.86 -3.58
CA ARG A 41 -12.51 -0.53 -4.62
C ARG A 41 -11.46 -1.64 -4.75
N LEU A 42 -10.87 -2.10 -3.65
CA LEU A 42 -9.85 -3.15 -3.65
C LEU A 42 -10.37 -4.45 -4.29
N ILE A 43 -11.60 -4.85 -3.94
CA ILE A 43 -12.23 -6.04 -4.51
C ILE A 43 -12.53 -5.86 -5.99
N SER A 44 -13.04 -4.70 -6.41
CA SER A 44 -13.38 -4.43 -7.80
C SER A 44 -12.14 -4.38 -8.69
N GLU A 45 -11.07 -3.70 -8.25
CA GLU A 45 -9.79 -3.66 -8.97
C GLU A 45 -9.14 -5.05 -9.05
N GLY A 46 -9.24 -5.86 -7.99
CA GLY A 46 -8.74 -7.23 -7.98
C GLY A 46 -9.38 -8.15 -9.02
N LYS A 47 -10.66 -7.89 -9.40
CA LYS A 47 -11.38 -8.66 -10.43
C LYS A 47 -10.95 -8.33 -11.85
N ILE A 48 -10.51 -7.10 -12.11
CA ILE A 48 -10.10 -6.62 -13.45
C ILE A 48 -8.59 -6.59 -13.61
N ALA A 49 -7.84 -6.88 -12.56
CA ALA A 49 -6.39 -6.96 -12.62
C ALA A 49 -5.96 -8.19 -13.43
N GLN A 50 -5.00 -8.00 -14.35
CA GLN A 50 -4.46 -9.06 -15.19
C GLN A 50 -2.94 -9.08 -15.11
N ASP A 51 -2.38 -10.28 -15.26
CA ASP A 51 -0.95 -10.53 -15.22
C ASP A 51 -0.48 -11.09 -16.56
N TYR A 52 0.51 -10.44 -17.16
CA TYR A 52 1.15 -10.86 -18.38
C TYR A 52 2.62 -11.17 -18.13
N ILE A 53 3.12 -12.29 -18.65
CA ILE A 53 4.55 -12.59 -18.63
C ILE A 53 5.07 -12.36 -20.02
N ALA A 54 5.87 -11.32 -20.19
CA ALA A 54 6.42 -10.94 -21.47
C ALA A 54 7.95 -10.78 -21.41
N PRO A 55 8.66 -11.02 -22.53
CA PRO A 55 10.07 -10.68 -22.62
C PRO A 55 10.23 -9.18 -22.81
N ILE A 56 11.13 -8.57 -22.03
CA ILE A 56 11.59 -7.19 -22.24
C ILE A 56 13.06 -7.22 -22.66
N GLY A 57 13.47 -6.26 -23.47
CA GLY A 57 14.81 -6.22 -24.05
C GLY A 57 14.95 -7.10 -25.29
N VAL A 58 16.16 -7.23 -25.79
CA VAL A 58 16.49 -7.93 -27.04
C VAL A 58 17.40 -9.11 -26.77
N ASN A 59 17.36 -10.10 -27.66
CA ASN A 59 18.30 -11.20 -27.61
C ASN A 59 19.59 -10.81 -28.35
N LEU A 60 20.59 -10.37 -27.64
CA LEU A 60 21.87 -9.91 -28.18
C LEU A 60 22.65 -11.03 -28.92
N ARG A 61 22.27 -12.30 -28.74
CA ARG A 61 22.89 -13.44 -29.39
C ARG A 61 22.25 -13.84 -30.74
N GLN A 62 21.10 -13.28 -31.05
CA GLN A 62 20.34 -13.52 -32.28
C GLN A 62 20.49 -12.34 -33.25
N LYS A 63 20.36 -12.62 -34.56
CA LYS A 63 20.40 -11.57 -35.59
C LYS A 63 19.18 -10.64 -35.56
N ASP A 64 18.04 -11.13 -35.04
CA ASP A 64 16.85 -10.31 -34.85
C ASP A 64 16.88 -9.70 -33.44
N HIS A 65 17.15 -8.43 -33.42
CA HIS A 65 17.19 -7.60 -32.17
C HIS A 65 15.90 -6.84 -31.91
N SER A 66 14.79 -7.21 -32.57
CA SER A 66 13.50 -6.52 -32.38
C SER A 66 12.96 -6.77 -30.97
N PRO A 67 12.69 -5.74 -30.19
CA PRO A 67 12.06 -5.88 -28.88
C PRO A 67 10.59 -6.29 -29.02
N VAL A 68 10.10 -7.13 -28.12
CA VAL A 68 8.68 -7.55 -28.09
C VAL A 68 7.82 -6.49 -27.44
N ILE A 69 8.34 -5.83 -26.40
CA ILE A 69 7.69 -4.70 -25.75
C ILE A 69 8.26 -3.43 -26.35
N THR A 70 7.39 -2.55 -26.82
CA THR A 70 7.74 -1.22 -27.34
C THR A 70 6.94 -0.13 -26.63
N PHE A 71 7.38 1.11 -26.77
CA PHE A 71 6.76 2.25 -26.10
C PHE A 71 6.43 3.34 -27.13
N ASN A 72 5.33 4.04 -26.91
CA ASN A 72 4.98 5.24 -27.69
C ASN A 72 4.47 6.34 -26.75
N GLY A 73 4.76 7.58 -27.14
CA GLY A 73 4.29 8.78 -26.48
C GLY A 73 2.95 9.25 -27.04
N GLY A 74 2.70 10.54 -26.97
CA GLY A 74 1.47 11.19 -27.39
C GLY A 74 0.74 11.81 -26.21
N GLU A 75 -0.58 11.65 -26.11
CA GLU A 75 -1.32 12.13 -24.94
C GLU A 75 -0.91 11.44 -23.64
N ARG A 76 -0.53 10.18 -23.74
CA ARG A 76 -0.03 9.36 -22.64
C ARG A 76 1.19 8.56 -23.08
N LEU A 77 2.04 8.20 -22.13
CA LEU A 77 3.09 7.23 -22.36
C LEU A 77 2.49 5.82 -22.29
N MET A 78 2.62 5.08 -23.39
CA MET A 78 1.99 3.79 -23.60
C MET A 78 3.05 2.69 -23.70
N MET A 79 2.69 1.48 -23.25
CA MET A 79 3.42 0.23 -23.48
C MET A 79 2.63 -0.61 -24.46
N ASN A 80 3.28 -1.05 -25.52
CA ASN A 80 2.72 -2.00 -26.49
C ASN A 80 3.24 -3.39 -26.19
N MET A 81 2.34 -4.33 -26.03
CA MET A 81 2.59 -5.76 -25.83
C MET A 81 1.80 -6.56 -26.88
N PRO A 82 2.11 -7.86 -27.09
CA PRO A 82 1.31 -8.70 -27.97
C PRO A 82 -0.18 -8.74 -27.60
N ASP A 83 -0.48 -8.61 -26.32
CA ASP A 83 -1.83 -8.67 -25.75
C ASP A 83 -2.58 -7.34 -25.81
N GLY A 84 -1.94 -6.24 -26.21
CA GLY A 84 -2.58 -4.93 -26.32
C GLY A 84 -1.67 -3.75 -26.00
N GLN A 85 -2.30 -2.58 -25.97
CA GLN A 85 -1.67 -1.32 -25.68
C GLN A 85 -2.21 -0.76 -24.35
N PHE A 86 -1.30 -0.39 -23.46
CA PHE A 86 -1.64 0.00 -22.08
C PHE A 86 -0.94 1.30 -21.70
N SER A 87 -1.64 2.19 -21.01
CA SER A 87 -1.03 3.38 -20.42
C SER A 87 -0.12 3.00 -19.24
N LEU A 88 0.96 3.74 -19.03
CA LEU A 88 1.89 3.49 -17.93
C LEU A 88 1.52 4.33 -16.70
N HIS A 89 1.32 3.67 -15.56
CA HIS A 89 1.25 4.32 -14.26
C HIS A 89 2.64 4.75 -13.78
N ASP A 90 2.73 5.77 -12.94
CA ASP A 90 4.01 6.32 -12.41
C ASP A 90 4.89 5.26 -11.73
N ASN A 91 4.29 4.32 -11.01
CA ASN A 91 5.01 3.20 -10.41
C ASN A 91 5.68 2.31 -11.47
N ALA A 92 4.95 1.96 -12.53
CA ALA A 92 5.48 1.16 -13.63
C ALA A 92 6.61 1.89 -14.38
N ILE A 93 6.48 3.21 -14.58
CA ILE A 93 7.53 4.05 -15.15
C ILE A 93 8.81 3.99 -14.31
N GLY A 94 8.68 4.10 -12.99
CA GLY A 94 9.84 3.98 -12.09
C GLY A 94 10.52 2.62 -12.17
N GLN A 95 9.73 1.54 -12.21
CA GLN A 95 10.26 0.17 -12.30
C GLN A 95 10.92 -0.12 -13.65
N LEU A 96 10.38 0.43 -14.74
CA LEU A 96 11.03 0.38 -16.07
C LEU A 96 12.35 1.17 -16.06
N ALA A 97 12.36 2.35 -15.50
CA ALA A 97 13.54 3.18 -15.38
C ALA A 97 14.69 2.45 -14.66
N ASP A 98 14.39 1.84 -13.50
CA ASP A 98 15.38 1.05 -12.75
C ASP A 98 15.91 -0.14 -13.57
N ARG A 99 15.02 -0.86 -14.23
CA ARG A 99 15.38 -2.02 -15.03
C ARG A 99 16.26 -1.67 -16.23
N MET A 100 16.02 -0.50 -16.83
CA MET A 100 16.73 -0.01 -18.01
C MET A 100 17.93 0.90 -17.69
N GLY A 101 18.21 1.12 -16.40
CA GLY A 101 19.31 1.99 -15.97
C GLY A 101 19.10 3.48 -16.29
N VAL A 102 17.85 3.91 -16.41
CA VAL A 102 17.46 5.32 -16.63
C VAL A 102 17.16 5.98 -15.30
N PRO A 103 17.57 7.24 -15.04
CA PRO A 103 17.20 7.93 -13.80
C PRO A 103 15.67 8.08 -13.66
N GLN A 104 15.07 7.47 -12.64
CA GLN A 104 13.62 7.45 -12.42
C GLN A 104 12.99 8.84 -12.44
N ARG A 105 13.62 9.81 -11.74
CA ARG A 105 13.10 11.18 -11.65
C ARG A 105 13.00 11.83 -13.01
N TYR A 106 13.99 11.63 -13.85
CA TYR A 106 14.01 12.20 -15.20
C TYR A 106 12.91 11.60 -16.09
N LEU A 107 12.80 10.26 -16.10
CA LEU A 107 11.80 9.59 -16.90
C LEU A 107 10.37 9.95 -16.47
N ARG A 108 10.12 10.05 -15.15
CA ARG A 108 8.83 10.50 -14.61
C ARG A 108 8.48 11.94 -15.01
N GLN A 109 9.46 12.84 -14.97
CA GLN A 109 9.27 14.23 -15.41
C GLN A 109 8.87 14.30 -16.89
N LEU A 110 9.53 13.52 -17.76
CA LEU A 110 9.17 13.45 -19.18
C LEU A 110 7.76 12.87 -19.37
N ALA A 111 7.44 11.78 -18.70
CA ALA A 111 6.13 11.12 -18.80
C ALA A 111 4.95 12.00 -18.32
N GLN A 112 5.20 12.95 -17.42
CA GLN A 112 4.21 13.91 -16.93
C GLN A 112 4.21 15.24 -17.75
N GLY A 113 5.15 15.41 -18.66
CA GLY A 113 5.34 16.61 -19.46
C GLY A 113 4.36 16.74 -20.61
N ALA A 114 4.67 17.69 -21.50
CA ALA A 114 3.94 17.86 -22.77
C ALA A 114 4.16 16.65 -23.70
N GLU A 115 3.41 16.60 -24.80
CA GLU A 115 3.46 15.48 -25.75
C GLU A 115 4.88 15.18 -26.25
N TRP A 116 5.67 16.21 -26.60
CA TRP A 116 7.06 16.01 -27.02
C TRP A 116 7.93 15.31 -25.96
N ALA A 117 7.68 15.61 -24.68
CA ALA A 117 8.43 14.99 -23.58
C ALA A 117 8.05 13.51 -23.40
N LYS A 118 6.77 13.17 -23.58
CA LYS A 118 6.30 11.78 -23.57
C LYS A 118 6.84 10.98 -24.75
N ASN A 119 6.93 11.60 -25.92
CA ASN A 119 7.58 11.01 -27.11
C ASN A 119 9.06 10.73 -26.82
N LEU A 120 9.77 11.69 -26.23
CA LEU A 120 11.16 11.48 -25.80
C LEU A 120 11.31 10.36 -24.76
N ALA A 121 10.37 10.29 -23.79
CA ALA A 121 10.36 9.18 -22.82
C ALA A 121 10.20 7.82 -23.50
N ALA A 122 9.32 7.71 -24.49
CA ALA A 122 9.14 6.50 -25.28
C ALA A 122 10.39 6.14 -26.08
N GLU A 123 11.03 7.11 -26.74
CA GLU A 123 12.29 6.91 -27.45
C GLU A 123 13.40 6.39 -26.51
N ILE A 124 13.58 7.00 -25.34
CA ILE A 124 14.54 6.55 -24.33
C ILE A 124 14.26 5.10 -23.93
N LEU A 125 13.02 4.76 -23.64
CA LEU A 125 12.65 3.40 -23.24
C LEU A 125 12.90 2.38 -24.37
N ASN A 126 12.58 2.73 -25.62
CA ASN A 126 12.82 1.86 -26.78
C ASN A 126 14.31 1.67 -27.02
N GLU A 127 15.12 2.72 -26.99
CA GLU A 127 16.57 2.65 -27.14
C GLU A 127 17.22 1.78 -26.07
N HIS A 128 16.89 2.04 -24.79
CA HIS A 128 17.42 1.24 -23.68
C HIS A 128 16.94 -0.22 -23.74
N SER A 129 15.71 -0.46 -24.18
CA SER A 129 15.21 -1.82 -24.43
C SER A 129 16.04 -2.53 -25.52
N GLY A 130 16.48 -1.80 -26.54
CA GLY A 130 17.35 -2.31 -27.61
C GLY A 130 18.75 -2.74 -27.14
N TRP A 131 19.23 -2.24 -26.01
CA TRP A 131 20.55 -2.58 -25.44
C TRP A 131 20.46 -3.53 -24.26
N THR A 132 19.28 -3.64 -23.64
CA THR A 132 19.08 -4.50 -22.47
C THR A 132 18.98 -5.96 -22.90
N GLU A 133 19.74 -6.85 -22.24
CA GLU A 133 19.60 -8.28 -22.48
C GLU A 133 18.17 -8.74 -22.15
N ARG A 134 17.59 -9.53 -23.04
CA ARG A 134 16.23 -10.03 -22.88
C ARG A 134 16.04 -10.75 -21.55
N SER A 135 15.09 -10.28 -20.78
CA SER A 135 14.65 -10.92 -19.54
C SER A 135 13.12 -11.04 -19.54
N ARG A 136 12.58 -11.93 -18.70
CA ARG A 136 11.14 -12.05 -18.53
C ARG A 136 10.69 -11.10 -17.43
N VAL A 137 9.57 -10.45 -17.65
CA VAL A 137 8.92 -9.58 -16.68
C VAL A 137 7.47 -9.98 -16.48
N LEU A 138 6.97 -9.78 -15.29
CA LEU A 138 5.55 -9.82 -14.97
C LEU A 138 5.01 -8.38 -15.09
N VAL A 139 4.19 -8.15 -16.09
CA VAL A 139 3.45 -6.89 -16.27
C VAL A 139 2.07 -7.05 -15.66
N ARG A 140 1.76 -6.21 -14.69
CA ARG A 140 0.45 -6.22 -14.02
C ARG A 140 -0.35 -5.00 -14.40
N THR A 141 -1.56 -5.26 -14.93
CA THR A 141 -2.50 -4.21 -15.35
C THR A 141 -3.73 -4.17 -14.45
N VAL A 142 -4.40 -3.02 -14.46
CA VAL A 142 -5.77 -2.85 -13.97
C VAL A 142 -6.51 -2.10 -15.07
N GLY A 143 -7.45 -2.78 -15.74
CA GLY A 143 -8.04 -2.29 -16.97
C GLY A 143 -6.97 -2.01 -18.04
N GLU A 144 -6.96 -0.82 -18.60
CA GLU A 144 -6.04 -0.39 -19.66
C GLU A 144 -4.75 0.28 -19.12
N GLN A 145 -4.40 0.06 -17.86
CA GLN A 145 -3.24 0.70 -17.24
C GLN A 145 -2.28 -0.33 -16.65
N VAL A 146 -1.00 -0.27 -17.03
CA VAL A 146 0.08 -1.00 -16.36
C VAL A 146 0.41 -0.31 -15.04
N ARG A 147 0.19 -0.97 -13.92
CA ARG A 147 0.55 -0.47 -12.59
C ARG A 147 1.85 -1.03 -12.03
N GLY A 148 2.32 -2.16 -12.56
CA GLY A 148 3.57 -2.76 -12.14
C GLY A 148 4.28 -3.50 -13.26
N VAL A 149 5.64 -3.38 -13.28
CA VAL A 149 6.56 -4.15 -14.13
C VAL A 149 7.55 -4.85 -13.21
N LEU A 150 7.26 -6.10 -12.89
CA LEU A 150 7.89 -6.86 -11.83
C LEU A 150 8.82 -7.93 -12.40
N SER A 151 9.64 -8.57 -11.54
CA SER A 151 10.36 -9.77 -11.91
C SER A 151 9.38 -10.91 -12.19
N ASP A 152 9.71 -11.81 -13.12
CA ASP A 152 8.93 -13.03 -13.38
C ASP A 152 8.93 -14.01 -12.18
N SER A 153 9.87 -13.83 -11.24
CA SER A 153 9.89 -14.52 -9.95
C SER A 153 9.00 -13.88 -8.88
N TYR A 154 8.41 -12.71 -9.18
CA TYR A 154 7.51 -12.05 -8.24
C TYR A 154 6.27 -12.90 -7.97
N ARG A 155 6.01 -13.20 -6.71
CA ARG A 155 4.79 -13.88 -6.30
C ARG A 155 3.80 -12.89 -5.71
N ARG A 156 2.63 -12.87 -6.32
CA ARG A 156 1.50 -12.12 -5.80
C ARG A 156 1.09 -12.70 -4.44
N LEU A 157 1.15 -11.87 -3.42
CA LEU A 157 0.39 -12.05 -2.20
C LEU A 157 -0.88 -11.22 -2.39
N ASN A 158 -1.99 -11.86 -2.72
CA ASN A 158 -3.23 -11.17 -3.03
C ASN A 158 -3.65 -10.23 -1.88
N SER A 159 -3.59 -8.92 -2.13
CA SER A 159 -3.87 -7.91 -1.10
C SER A 159 -5.26 -8.08 -0.48
N VAL A 160 -6.26 -8.54 -1.25
CA VAL A 160 -7.61 -8.82 -0.74
C VAL A 160 -7.58 -9.93 0.30
N GLU A 161 -6.91 -11.04 0.00
CA GLU A 161 -6.87 -12.21 0.90
C GLU A 161 -6.12 -11.89 2.19
N ILE A 162 -4.95 -11.22 2.08
CA ILE A 162 -4.14 -10.88 3.24
C ILE A 162 -4.83 -9.83 4.11
N LEU A 163 -5.43 -8.80 3.49
CA LEU A 163 -6.18 -7.80 4.23
C LEU A 163 -7.40 -8.43 4.93
N THR A 164 -8.09 -9.35 4.25
CA THR A 164 -9.22 -10.08 4.86
C THR A 164 -8.76 -10.90 6.06
N ALA A 165 -7.65 -11.64 5.93
CA ALA A 165 -7.09 -12.40 7.04
C ALA A 165 -6.68 -11.51 8.21
N PHE A 166 -6.04 -10.35 7.92
CA PHE A 166 -5.68 -9.36 8.94
C PHE A 166 -6.92 -8.84 9.68
N VAL A 167 -7.97 -8.46 8.96
CA VAL A 167 -9.21 -7.94 9.54
C VAL A 167 -9.93 -9.00 10.36
N GLN A 168 -10.00 -10.25 9.87
CA GLN A 168 -10.63 -11.35 10.59
C GLN A 168 -9.90 -11.65 11.90
N GLU A 169 -8.57 -11.73 11.87
CA GLU A 169 -7.79 -11.96 13.09
C GLU A 169 -7.91 -10.79 14.06
N ALA A 170 -7.86 -9.55 13.59
CA ALA A 170 -8.06 -8.38 14.43
C ALA A 170 -9.44 -8.39 15.11
N SER A 171 -10.49 -8.74 14.36
CA SER A 171 -11.85 -8.86 14.90
C SER A 171 -11.97 -9.98 15.91
N ARG A 172 -11.28 -11.11 15.69
CA ARG A 172 -11.24 -12.23 16.66
C ARG A 172 -10.59 -11.79 18.00
N GLN A 173 -9.66 -10.87 17.95
CA GLN A 173 -9.05 -10.25 19.12
C GLN A 173 -9.88 -9.10 19.73
N GLY A 174 -11.07 -8.83 19.19
CA GLY A 174 -11.95 -7.76 19.64
C GLY A 174 -11.59 -6.37 19.11
N ALA A 175 -10.65 -6.28 18.16
CA ALA A 175 -10.35 -5.02 17.50
C ALA A 175 -11.37 -4.67 16.41
N VAL A 176 -11.52 -3.39 16.14
CA VAL A 176 -12.35 -2.86 15.05
C VAL A 176 -11.48 -2.12 14.03
N ILE A 177 -11.92 -2.08 12.79
CA ILE A 177 -11.23 -1.28 11.76
C ILE A 177 -11.46 0.19 12.08
N SER A 178 -10.37 0.91 12.33
CA SER A 178 -10.42 2.35 12.64
C SER A 178 -10.18 3.24 11.43
N ASP A 179 -9.47 2.73 10.42
CA ASP A 179 -9.19 3.44 9.17
C ASP A 179 -8.81 2.46 8.06
N ALA A 180 -9.13 2.79 6.81
CA ALA A 180 -8.57 2.13 5.64
C ALA A 180 -8.55 3.10 4.46
N TYR A 181 -7.49 3.07 3.68
CA TYR A 181 -7.38 3.83 2.45
C TYR A 181 -6.46 3.11 1.46
N MET A 182 -6.59 3.44 0.19
CA MET A 182 -5.70 2.94 -0.86
C MET A 182 -5.44 4.01 -1.91
N ASN A 183 -4.25 3.95 -2.48
CA ASN A 183 -3.95 4.59 -3.75
C ASN A 183 -3.96 3.53 -4.88
N ASP A 184 -3.44 3.88 -6.04
CA ASP A 184 -3.45 2.98 -7.20
C ASP A 184 -2.50 1.78 -7.07
N THR A 185 -1.57 1.79 -6.12
CA THR A 185 -0.55 0.75 -5.99
C THR A 185 -0.48 0.11 -4.60
N LYS A 186 -1.05 0.73 -3.58
CA LYS A 186 -0.88 0.28 -2.20
C LYS A 186 -2.15 0.47 -1.38
N VAL A 187 -2.40 -0.46 -0.46
CA VAL A 187 -3.50 -0.40 0.49
C VAL A 187 -2.97 -0.34 1.92
N TRP A 188 -3.66 0.41 2.77
CA TRP A 188 -3.42 0.53 4.20
C TRP A 188 -4.71 0.28 4.96
N ALA A 189 -4.59 -0.37 6.11
CA ALA A 189 -5.67 -0.52 7.06
C ALA A 189 -5.15 -0.38 8.49
N GLU A 190 -5.97 0.16 9.35
CA GLU A 190 -5.70 0.27 10.78
C GLU A 190 -6.83 -0.38 11.56
N THR A 191 -6.46 -1.11 12.59
CA THR A 191 -7.39 -1.67 13.57
C THR A 191 -7.06 -1.19 14.95
N ILE A 192 -8.04 -1.03 15.81
CA ILE A 192 -7.87 -0.57 17.18
C ILE A 192 -8.71 -1.41 18.14
N LEU A 193 -8.16 -1.71 19.30
CA LEU A 193 -8.91 -2.28 20.41
C LEU A 193 -9.75 -1.17 21.06
N PRO A 194 -11.08 -1.29 21.11
CA PRO A 194 -11.95 -0.23 21.63
C PRO A 194 -11.87 -0.09 23.14
N GLN A 195 -11.24 -1.04 23.84
CA GLN A 195 -10.99 -0.99 25.27
C GLN A 195 -9.73 -0.18 25.55
N PRO A 196 -9.81 0.94 26.30
CA PRO A 196 -8.66 1.75 26.64
C PRO A 196 -7.81 1.10 27.74
N ILE A 197 -6.51 1.39 27.68
CA ILE A 197 -5.57 1.20 28.78
C ILE A 197 -5.49 2.52 29.52
N VAL A 198 -5.93 2.53 30.76
CA VAL A 198 -5.89 3.72 31.62
C VAL A 198 -4.65 3.64 32.52
N ILE A 199 -3.77 4.62 32.40
CA ILE A 199 -2.54 4.73 33.20
C ILE A 199 -2.70 5.90 34.16
N PRO A 200 -2.91 5.67 35.46
CA PRO A 200 -2.98 6.71 36.45
C PRO A 200 -1.66 7.50 36.53
N THR A 201 -1.74 8.85 36.59
CA THR A 201 -0.57 9.67 36.82
C THR A 201 -0.76 10.58 38.02
N ALA A 202 0.32 10.84 38.77
CA ALA A 202 0.27 11.57 40.03
C ALA A 202 -0.04 13.08 39.91
N LYS A 203 0.17 13.68 38.71
CA LYS A 203 0.12 15.14 38.54
C LYS A 203 -0.80 15.63 37.43
N ASN A 204 -1.07 14.85 36.40
CA ASN A 204 -1.71 15.33 35.16
C ASN A 204 -3.01 14.58 34.79
N GLY A 205 -3.63 13.88 35.74
CA GLY A 205 -4.77 13.02 35.47
C GLY A 205 -4.36 11.72 34.75
N ASP A 206 -5.33 10.89 34.37
CA ASP A 206 -5.09 9.60 33.72
C ASP A 206 -4.65 9.76 32.26
N VAL A 207 -3.69 8.96 31.84
CA VAL A 207 -3.34 8.82 30.42
C VAL A 207 -4.14 7.67 29.85
N ILE A 208 -4.94 7.94 28.82
CA ILE A 208 -5.79 6.97 28.14
C ILE A 208 -5.14 6.59 26.82
N ILE A 209 -4.81 5.31 26.67
CA ILE A 209 -4.14 4.75 25.52
C ILE A 209 -5.01 3.66 24.89
N PHE A 210 -5.08 3.64 23.56
CA PHE A 210 -5.68 2.56 22.79
C PHE A 210 -4.58 1.83 22.01
N ALA A 211 -4.58 0.50 22.07
CA ALA A 211 -3.67 -0.32 21.27
C ALA A 211 -4.29 -0.62 19.91
N GLY A 212 -3.45 -0.68 18.88
CA GLY A 212 -3.89 -1.00 17.53
C GLY A 212 -2.80 -1.61 16.68
N ALA A 213 -3.18 -2.03 15.47
CA ALA A 213 -2.27 -2.52 14.46
C ALA A 213 -2.53 -1.83 13.13
N ARG A 214 -1.44 -1.41 12.46
CA ARG A 214 -1.43 -0.87 11.11
C ARG A 214 -0.91 -1.93 10.16
N PHE A 215 -1.62 -2.12 9.07
CA PHE A 215 -1.28 -3.03 8.00
C PHE A 215 -1.08 -2.25 6.70
N SER A 216 -0.13 -2.67 5.86
CA SER A 216 -0.04 -2.19 4.49
C SER A 216 0.52 -3.26 3.56
N THR A 217 0.09 -3.24 2.30
CA THR A 217 0.60 -4.13 1.25
C THR A 217 0.45 -3.51 -0.13
N SER A 218 1.19 -4.05 -1.10
CA SER A 218 1.11 -3.68 -2.51
C SER A 218 1.21 -4.93 -3.39
N ASP A 219 0.34 -5.06 -4.36
CA ASP A 219 0.40 -6.09 -5.40
C ASP A 219 1.27 -5.68 -6.60
N TYR A 220 1.77 -4.44 -6.59
CA TYR A 220 2.44 -3.81 -7.73
C TYR A 220 3.93 -3.53 -7.49
N GLY A 221 4.50 -4.12 -6.42
CA GLY A 221 5.91 -3.90 -6.06
C GLY A 221 6.21 -2.55 -5.41
N ASP A 222 5.18 -1.79 -5.02
CA ASP A 222 5.30 -0.51 -4.30
C ASP A 222 5.32 -0.72 -2.77
N GLY A 223 5.95 -1.77 -2.32
CA GLY A 223 6.13 -2.08 -0.91
C GLY A 223 5.94 -3.56 -0.58
N ALA A 224 6.32 -3.89 0.64
CA ALA A 224 6.15 -5.21 1.22
C ALA A 224 4.81 -5.31 1.97
N VAL A 225 4.42 -6.53 2.36
CA VAL A 225 3.46 -6.71 3.46
C VAL A 225 4.14 -6.23 4.73
N ASP A 226 3.58 -5.21 5.35
CA ASP A 226 4.11 -4.58 6.57
C ASP A 226 3.01 -4.52 7.62
N MET A 227 3.29 -4.99 8.82
CA MET A 227 2.40 -4.92 9.97
C MET A 227 3.13 -4.29 11.14
N ARG A 228 2.51 -3.27 11.76
CA ARG A 228 3.08 -2.53 12.87
C ARG A 228 2.06 -2.36 13.99
N ALA A 229 2.48 -2.63 15.21
CA ALA A 229 1.71 -2.23 16.38
C ALA A 229 1.85 -0.72 16.61
N PHE A 230 0.78 -0.08 17.08
CA PHE A 230 0.81 1.31 17.50
C PHE A 230 -0.01 1.52 18.78
N LEU A 231 0.29 2.61 19.46
CA LEU A 231 -0.47 3.12 20.59
C LEU A 231 -1.05 4.48 20.23
N LEU A 232 -2.35 4.64 20.38
CA LEU A 232 -3.05 5.90 20.17
C LEU A 232 -3.28 6.59 21.52
N ASN A 233 -2.75 7.80 21.70
CA ASN A 233 -3.11 8.63 22.83
C ASN A 233 -4.51 9.21 22.62
N GLY A 234 -5.45 8.86 23.48
CA GLY A 234 -6.86 9.27 23.36
C GLY A 234 -7.07 10.78 23.45
N ALA A 235 -6.23 11.50 24.21
CA ALA A 235 -6.35 12.95 24.35
C ALA A 235 -5.93 13.69 23.07
N CYS A 236 -4.83 13.29 22.44
CA CYS A 236 -4.26 13.95 21.25
C CYS A 236 -4.66 13.31 19.94
N LEU A 237 -5.18 12.06 19.96
CA LEU A 237 -5.45 11.23 18.77
C LEU A 237 -4.22 11.00 17.86
N ASN A 238 -3.02 11.19 18.38
CA ASN A 238 -1.78 10.91 17.67
C ASN A 238 -1.33 9.49 17.96
N GLY A 239 -1.18 8.69 16.89
CA GLY A 239 -0.65 7.34 16.98
C GLY A 239 0.89 7.37 17.09
N MET A 240 1.44 6.65 18.06
CA MET A 240 2.87 6.33 18.11
C MET A 240 3.09 4.93 17.58
N VAL A 241 3.78 4.82 16.45
CA VAL A 241 4.20 3.53 15.89
C VAL A 241 5.53 3.15 16.54
N ARG A 242 5.60 1.99 17.16
CA ARG A 242 6.82 1.58 17.89
C ARG A 242 7.77 0.78 17.01
N GLU A 243 7.33 -0.29 16.37
CA GLU A 243 8.21 -1.13 15.51
C GLU A 243 7.39 -1.92 14.49
N SER A 244 8.05 -2.32 13.39
CA SER A 244 7.48 -3.29 12.46
C SER A 244 7.46 -4.65 13.15
N VAL A 245 6.27 -5.21 13.36
CA VAL A 245 6.10 -6.54 13.95
C VAL A 245 6.38 -7.62 12.92
N MET A 246 6.05 -7.35 11.66
CA MET A 246 6.28 -8.24 10.55
C MET A 246 6.49 -7.42 9.26
N LYS A 247 7.51 -7.81 8.49
CA LYS A 247 7.74 -7.29 7.16
C LYS A 247 8.08 -8.45 6.23
N GLN A 248 7.23 -8.70 5.24
CA GLN A 248 7.43 -9.73 4.24
C GLN A 248 7.54 -9.12 2.85
N VAL A 249 8.65 -9.36 2.17
CA VAL A 249 8.87 -8.93 0.79
C VAL A 249 8.26 -9.97 -0.16
N HIS A 250 7.62 -9.52 -1.23
CA HIS A 250 7.03 -10.36 -2.28
C HIS A 250 8.09 -11.01 -3.18
N LEU A 251 9.06 -11.71 -2.58
CA LEU A 251 10.08 -12.49 -3.29
C LEU A 251 9.71 -13.97 -3.30
N GLY A 252 9.98 -14.64 -4.41
CA GLY A 252 9.57 -15.98 -4.78
C GLY A 252 9.86 -17.17 -3.85
N SER A 253 10.12 -16.98 -2.56
CA SER A 253 10.16 -18.07 -1.58
C SER A 253 8.75 -18.41 -1.08
N LYS A 254 8.50 -19.67 -0.80
CA LYS A 254 7.25 -20.12 -0.14
C LYS A 254 6.99 -19.28 1.09
N LEU A 255 5.74 -18.83 1.26
CA LEU A 255 5.28 -18.24 2.53
C LEU A 255 5.70 -19.17 3.70
N PRO A 256 6.33 -18.63 4.75
CA PRO A 256 6.54 -19.38 5.99
C PRO A 256 5.21 -19.93 6.50
N ASP A 257 5.21 -21.13 7.08
CA ASP A 257 3.97 -21.81 7.53
C ASP A 257 3.17 -21.02 8.58
N ASN A 258 3.78 -20.02 9.20
CA ASN A 258 3.14 -19.09 10.15
C ASN A 258 2.29 -17.97 9.49
N LEU A 259 2.19 -17.94 8.16
CA LEU A 259 1.33 -17.00 7.41
C LEU A 259 0.21 -17.70 6.63
N LYS A 260 0.05 -19.01 6.86
CA LYS A 260 -1.09 -19.78 6.32
C LYS A 260 -2.30 -19.71 7.21
#